data_e5c35114b96ecb1e9f30f52fc869baf8
#
_entry.id   e5c35114b96ecb1e9f30f52fc869baf8
#
_cell.length_a   1.000
_cell.length_b   1.000
_cell.length_c   1.000
_cell.angle_alpha   90.00
_cell.angle_beta   90.00
_cell.angle_gamma   90.00
#
_symmetry.space_group_name_H-M   'P 1'
#
loop_
_entity.id
_entity.type
_entity.pdbx_description
1 polymer ?
#
loop_
_entity_poly.entity_id
_entity_poly.type
_entity_poly.pdbx_seq_one_letter_code
_entity_poly.pdbx_strand_id
1 'polypeptide(L)'
;MIDLKNVSFRYSDSNHGVTNINLTIKAGECVVITGKSGCGKTTMTRLVNGLAPKYYKGTKTGNIQIAGKNIEMIPVYDIGRAVGSIFQDPQRQFFSSELEGEIAFGCENYGFLKSDIQERTKEAIHKMRLESIGNVSLDLLSSGEKQRTAIASVYALHPQIFVFDEPTANLDKGGIAQMKNILVELKQAGHTLLIAEHRINWIGELADRYLYMEDGQIQGQYSSLELSTMNERERIAKGLRCFSNTPFAKIPAPSRTDNIAIRAENISLKKGKKQILKNVNIFVNEKRITALTGSNGAGKTSLALILSGLEKLKEGSIYLYGEKATYRKLRTNIYYCSNDTGTQFFTESVSKELLLGSKHSAEHLEAAKKLLKNMHLYDYKDSHPTSLSGGQKQRLAVCCALLSGEKILILDEPTSGLDAENMCLIAEALKTAVKQGKTILVITHDEEFIVACCEYRINMDKILKN
;
A
#
# COMPACT_ATOMS: atom_id res chain seq x y z
N MET A 1 26.83 9.48 -7.24
CA MET A 1 26.54 8.03 -7.15
C MET A 1 25.55 7.60 -8.22
N ILE A 2 24.48 8.34 -8.39
CA ILE A 2 23.49 8.20 -9.48
C ILE A 2 23.49 9.51 -10.26
N ASP A 3 23.63 9.47 -11.59
CA ASP A 3 23.63 10.66 -12.45
C ASP A 3 22.75 10.40 -13.69
N LEU A 4 21.69 11.18 -13.84
CA LEU A 4 20.77 11.17 -14.96
C LEU A 4 20.88 12.50 -15.71
N LYS A 5 21.19 12.47 -17.02
CA LYS A 5 21.34 13.66 -17.88
C LYS A 5 20.39 13.59 -19.06
N ASN A 6 19.42 14.51 -19.10
CA ASN A 6 18.40 14.64 -20.13
C ASN A 6 17.67 13.32 -20.41
N VAL A 7 17.37 12.54 -19.35
CA VAL A 7 16.79 11.21 -19.48
C VAL A 7 15.30 11.33 -19.73
N SER A 8 14.86 10.71 -20.84
CA SER A 8 13.44 10.47 -21.10
C SER A 8 13.22 8.99 -21.34
N PHE A 9 12.07 8.48 -20.90
CA PHE A 9 11.66 7.10 -21.13
C PHE A 9 10.16 7.02 -21.34
N ARG A 10 9.73 6.31 -22.39
CA ARG A 10 8.33 6.03 -22.68
C ARG A 10 8.15 4.52 -22.86
N TYR A 11 7.18 3.92 -22.17
CA TYR A 11 6.83 2.52 -22.34
C TYR A 11 6.24 2.27 -23.75
N SER A 12 6.51 1.08 -24.32
CA SER A 12 6.04 0.71 -25.66
C SER A 12 4.52 0.52 -25.76
N ASP A 13 3.88 0.12 -24.66
CA ASP A 13 2.47 -0.24 -24.53
C ASP A 13 1.59 0.85 -23.92
N SER A 14 2.18 1.99 -23.59
CA SER A 14 1.44 3.11 -22.99
C SER A 14 2.11 4.46 -23.25
N ASN A 15 1.35 5.55 -23.09
CA ASN A 15 1.88 6.90 -23.15
C ASN A 15 2.56 7.37 -21.84
N HIS A 16 2.69 6.47 -20.86
CA HIS A 16 3.32 6.78 -19.58
C HIS A 16 4.85 6.74 -19.70
N GLY A 17 5.53 7.48 -18.81
CA GLY A 17 6.97 7.53 -18.76
C GLY A 17 7.49 8.71 -17.98
N VAL A 18 8.72 9.11 -18.29
CA VAL A 18 9.36 10.32 -17.73
C VAL A 18 10.03 11.11 -18.86
N THR A 19 10.14 12.41 -18.67
CA THR A 19 10.63 13.31 -19.72
C THR A 19 11.66 14.30 -19.14
N ASN A 20 12.81 14.41 -19.82
CA ASN A 20 13.87 15.38 -19.54
C ASN A 20 14.31 15.38 -18.05
N ILE A 21 14.53 14.21 -17.48
CA ILE A 21 15.03 14.08 -16.12
C ILE A 21 16.51 14.45 -16.05
N ASN A 22 16.81 15.41 -15.18
CA ASN A 22 18.17 15.77 -14.78
C ASN A 22 18.27 15.64 -13.26
N LEU A 23 19.08 14.68 -12.79
CA LEU A 23 19.17 14.33 -11.37
C LEU A 23 20.53 13.77 -11.05
N THR A 24 21.20 14.34 -10.05
CA THR A 24 22.42 13.79 -9.47
C THR A 24 22.16 13.46 -8.00
N ILE A 25 22.47 12.22 -7.57
CA ILE A 25 22.40 11.76 -6.18
C ILE A 25 23.84 11.41 -5.75
N LYS A 26 24.28 12.01 -4.66
CA LYS A 26 25.63 11.79 -4.09
C LYS A 26 25.69 10.46 -3.35
N ALA A 27 26.89 9.95 -3.11
CA ALA A 27 27.10 8.78 -2.24
C ALA A 27 26.64 9.10 -0.81
N GLY A 28 25.92 8.16 -0.18
CA GLY A 28 25.37 8.31 1.18
C GLY A 28 24.15 9.23 1.27
N GLU A 29 23.67 9.80 0.17
CA GLU A 29 22.49 10.67 0.17
C GLU A 29 21.20 9.84 0.20
N CYS A 30 20.22 10.30 0.98
CA CYS A 30 18.85 9.77 1.01
C CYS A 30 17.92 10.74 0.27
N VAL A 31 17.42 10.32 -0.88
CA VAL A 31 16.53 11.12 -1.74
C VAL A 31 15.17 10.45 -1.82
N VAL A 32 14.12 11.21 -1.57
CA VAL A 32 12.73 10.75 -1.67
C VAL A 32 12.07 11.34 -2.91
N ILE A 33 11.45 10.50 -3.72
CA ILE A 33 10.63 10.92 -4.86
C ILE A 33 9.17 10.82 -4.44
N THR A 34 8.44 11.93 -4.55
CA THR A 34 7.01 12.00 -4.23
C THR A 34 6.24 12.76 -5.30
N GLY A 35 4.91 12.70 -5.25
CA GLY A 35 4.02 13.31 -6.24
C GLY A 35 2.77 12.48 -6.50
N LYS A 36 1.94 12.91 -7.43
CA LYS A 36 0.67 12.25 -7.77
C LYS A 36 0.86 10.80 -8.23
N SER A 37 -0.18 9.99 -8.09
CA SER A 37 -0.21 8.63 -8.66
C SER A 37 -0.04 8.70 -10.18
N GLY A 38 0.85 7.85 -10.72
CA GLY A 38 1.15 7.83 -12.15
C GLY A 38 2.14 8.91 -12.64
N CYS A 39 2.66 9.78 -11.78
CA CYS A 39 3.62 10.83 -12.19
C CYS A 39 5.02 10.33 -12.58
N GLY A 40 5.29 9.01 -12.55
CA GLY A 40 6.56 8.44 -13.00
C GLY A 40 7.52 7.99 -11.90
N LYS A 41 7.15 7.96 -10.61
CA LYS A 41 8.02 7.51 -9.50
C LYS A 41 8.58 6.11 -9.71
N THR A 42 7.73 5.12 -9.98
CA THR A 42 8.14 3.75 -10.28
C THR A 42 8.97 3.66 -11.56
N THR A 43 8.74 4.53 -12.54
CA THR A 43 9.59 4.61 -13.73
C THR A 43 10.99 5.08 -13.38
N MET A 44 11.12 6.04 -12.47
CA MET A 44 12.42 6.49 -11.97
C MET A 44 13.17 5.37 -11.24
N THR A 45 12.49 4.61 -10.38
CA THR A 45 13.12 3.45 -9.71
C THR A 45 13.58 2.40 -10.73
N ARG A 46 12.77 2.12 -11.77
CA ARG A 46 13.09 1.16 -12.85
C ARG A 46 14.25 1.63 -13.75
N LEU A 47 14.41 2.92 -13.94
CA LEU A 47 15.54 3.48 -14.68
C LEU A 47 16.84 3.33 -13.88
N VAL A 48 16.81 3.62 -12.58
CA VAL A 48 18.01 3.54 -11.72
C VAL A 48 18.45 2.09 -11.50
N ASN A 49 17.53 1.13 -11.36
CA ASN A 49 17.89 -0.28 -11.20
C ASN A 49 18.11 -1.04 -12.53
N GLY A 50 17.98 -0.34 -13.67
CA GLY A 50 18.23 -0.90 -14.99
C GLY A 50 17.14 -1.81 -15.55
N LEU A 51 16.00 -1.94 -14.87
CA LEU A 51 14.87 -2.72 -15.39
C LEU A 51 14.19 -2.03 -16.59
N ALA A 52 14.23 -0.71 -16.67
CA ALA A 52 13.87 0.05 -17.87
C ALA A 52 15.13 0.60 -18.56
N PRO A 53 15.31 0.40 -19.86
CA PRO A 53 14.43 -0.28 -20.83
C PRO A 53 14.68 -1.80 -20.97
N LYS A 54 15.60 -2.41 -20.20
CA LYS A 54 16.11 -3.77 -20.47
C LYS A 54 15.05 -4.86 -20.27
N TYR A 55 14.23 -4.73 -19.23
CA TYR A 55 13.11 -5.64 -18.94
C TYR A 55 11.78 -5.02 -19.36
N TYR A 56 11.49 -3.80 -18.90
CA TYR A 56 10.31 -3.04 -19.31
C TYR A 56 10.60 -2.33 -20.64
N LYS A 57 10.02 -2.83 -21.73
CA LYS A 57 10.26 -2.32 -23.08
C LYS A 57 9.79 -0.88 -23.23
N GLY A 58 10.58 -0.08 -23.93
CA GLY A 58 10.30 1.33 -24.19
C GLY A 58 11.44 2.04 -24.90
N THR A 59 11.20 3.29 -25.27
CA THR A 59 12.20 4.16 -25.88
C THR A 59 12.83 5.05 -24.82
N LYS A 60 14.16 4.95 -24.67
CA LYS A 60 14.96 5.76 -23.75
C LYS A 60 15.87 6.73 -24.53
N THR A 61 16.00 7.95 -24.04
CA THR A 61 17.00 8.94 -24.46
C THR A 61 17.79 9.45 -23.25
N GLY A 62 18.86 10.17 -23.49
CA GLY A 62 19.72 10.70 -22.43
C GLY A 62 20.66 9.64 -21.84
N ASN A 63 21.42 10.02 -20.82
CA ASN A 63 22.47 9.19 -20.23
C ASN A 63 22.19 8.91 -18.76
N ILE A 64 22.37 7.65 -18.33
CA ILE A 64 22.27 7.23 -16.93
C ILE A 64 23.60 6.62 -16.50
N GLN A 65 24.18 7.14 -15.44
CA GLN A 65 25.36 6.57 -14.80
C GLN A 65 25.05 6.12 -13.38
N ILE A 66 25.46 4.91 -13.06
CA ILE A 66 25.32 4.30 -11.73
C ILE A 66 26.70 3.89 -11.23
N ALA A 67 27.13 4.40 -10.08
CA ALA A 67 28.46 4.18 -9.54
C ALA A 67 29.59 4.50 -10.56
N GLY A 68 29.40 5.56 -11.37
CA GLY A 68 30.34 5.99 -12.40
C GLY A 68 30.31 5.20 -13.71
N LYS A 69 29.46 4.17 -13.83
CA LYS A 69 29.34 3.34 -15.04
C LYS A 69 28.06 3.67 -15.80
N ASN A 70 28.13 3.76 -17.13
CA ASN A 70 26.95 3.92 -17.96
C ASN A 70 26.10 2.62 -17.91
N ILE A 71 24.83 2.75 -17.52
CA ILE A 71 23.90 1.63 -17.33
C ILE A 71 23.64 0.84 -18.62
N GLU A 72 23.79 1.45 -19.79
CA GLU A 72 23.61 0.79 -21.09
C GLU A 72 24.74 -0.20 -21.41
N MET A 73 25.93 0.09 -20.90
CA MET A 73 27.16 -0.69 -21.18
C MET A 73 27.33 -1.89 -20.26
N ILE A 74 26.48 -2.03 -19.22
CA ILE A 74 26.60 -3.11 -18.25
C ILE A 74 25.34 -3.99 -18.24
N PRO A 75 25.49 -5.31 -18.08
CA PRO A 75 24.36 -6.22 -17.96
C PRO A 75 23.49 -5.93 -16.73
N VAL A 76 22.22 -6.36 -16.74
CA VAL A 76 21.29 -6.11 -15.62
C VAL A 76 21.80 -6.74 -14.32
N TYR A 77 22.40 -7.93 -14.39
CA TYR A 77 22.94 -8.61 -13.20
C TYR A 77 24.08 -7.80 -12.54
N ASP A 78 24.91 -7.12 -13.31
CA ASP A 78 25.97 -6.25 -12.76
C ASP A 78 25.39 -4.98 -12.12
N ILE A 79 24.28 -4.46 -12.68
CA ILE A 79 23.54 -3.36 -12.05
C ILE A 79 22.98 -3.84 -10.71
N GLY A 80 22.40 -5.06 -10.66
CA GLY A 80 21.85 -5.67 -9.44
C GLY A 80 22.87 -5.84 -8.30
N ARG A 81 24.17 -5.94 -8.60
CA ARG A 81 25.22 -5.92 -7.58
C ARG A 81 25.42 -4.55 -6.95
N ALA A 82 25.26 -3.48 -7.71
CA ALA A 82 25.44 -2.10 -7.25
C ALA A 82 24.16 -1.50 -6.66
N VAL A 83 23.00 -1.92 -7.18
CA VAL A 83 21.68 -1.37 -6.86
C VAL A 83 20.76 -2.47 -6.36
N GLY A 84 20.53 -2.49 -5.07
CA GLY A 84 19.53 -3.34 -4.43
C GLY A 84 18.14 -2.74 -4.56
N SER A 85 17.17 -3.51 -5.05
CA SER A 85 15.80 -3.04 -5.28
C SER A 85 14.81 -3.74 -4.36
N ILE A 86 13.97 -2.95 -3.71
CA ILE A 86 12.86 -3.41 -2.88
C ILE A 86 11.57 -2.92 -3.53
N PHE A 87 10.73 -3.88 -3.99
CA PHE A 87 9.48 -3.60 -4.68
C PHE A 87 8.32 -3.37 -3.71
N GLN A 88 7.26 -2.73 -4.18
CA GLN A 88 6.04 -2.44 -3.44
C GLN A 88 5.41 -3.69 -2.82
N ASP A 89 5.44 -4.81 -3.55
CA ASP A 89 4.96 -6.11 -3.08
C ASP A 89 6.14 -7.07 -2.86
N PRO A 90 6.58 -7.30 -1.62
CA PRO A 90 7.72 -8.16 -1.33
C PRO A 90 7.53 -9.61 -1.79
N GLN A 91 6.28 -10.13 -1.79
CA GLN A 91 6.00 -11.51 -2.18
C GLN A 91 6.35 -11.78 -3.65
N ARG A 92 6.22 -10.78 -4.52
CA ARG A 92 6.59 -10.90 -5.94
C ARG A 92 8.09 -10.94 -6.17
N GLN A 93 8.88 -10.72 -5.13
CA GLN A 93 10.34 -10.71 -5.17
C GLN A 93 10.93 -12.03 -4.68
N PHE A 94 10.15 -12.88 -3.98
CA PHE A 94 10.63 -14.11 -3.38
C PHE A 94 10.76 -15.24 -4.39
N PHE A 95 11.88 -15.94 -4.30
CA PHE A 95 12.21 -17.12 -5.11
C PHE A 95 12.26 -18.40 -4.27
N SER A 96 12.46 -18.28 -2.96
CA SER A 96 12.47 -19.41 -2.02
C SER A 96 11.19 -19.42 -1.17
N SER A 97 10.86 -20.60 -0.62
CA SER A 97 9.81 -20.74 0.39
C SER A 97 10.29 -20.52 1.83
N GLU A 98 11.61 -20.47 2.04
CA GLU A 98 12.25 -20.42 3.36
C GLU A 98 13.12 -19.18 3.51
N LEU A 99 13.22 -18.65 4.73
CA LEU A 99 13.92 -17.41 5.04
C LEU A 99 15.39 -17.43 4.64
N GLU A 100 16.14 -18.43 5.09
CA GLU A 100 17.59 -18.52 4.82
C GLU A 100 17.86 -18.72 3.33
N GLY A 101 17.08 -19.57 2.66
CA GLY A 101 17.18 -19.79 1.21
C GLY A 101 16.89 -18.52 0.41
N GLU A 102 15.92 -17.71 0.82
CA GLU A 102 15.60 -16.44 0.15
C GLU A 102 16.73 -15.42 0.31
N ILE A 103 17.31 -15.33 1.50
CA ILE A 103 18.40 -14.37 1.78
C ILE A 103 19.69 -14.82 1.07
N ALA A 104 19.97 -16.12 1.02
CA ALA A 104 21.14 -16.68 0.35
C ALA A 104 21.06 -16.61 -1.18
N PHE A 105 19.85 -16.62 -1.74
CA PHE A 105 19.58 -16.81 -3.17
C PHE A 105 20.39 -15.87 -4.07
N GLY A 106 20.46 -14.59 -3.73
CA GLY A 106 21.26 -13.62 -4.49
C GLY A 106 22.76 -13.95 -4.49
N CYS A 107 23.32 -14.29 -3.33
CA CYS A 107 24.73 -14.64 -3.20
C CYS A 107 25.07 -15.94 -3.93
N GLU A 108 24.19 -16.92 -3.92
CA GLU A 108 24.33 -18.18 -4.68
C GLU A 108 24.35 -17.93 -6.19
N ASN A 109 23.44 -17.11 -6.70
CA ASN A 109 23.39 -16.74 -8.12
C ASN A 109 24.63 -15.99 -8.60
N TYR A 110 25.29 -15.24 -7.72
CA TYR A 110 26.57 -14.57 -8.04
C TYR A 110 27.79 -15.47 -7.83
N GLY A 111 27.61 -16.72 -7.41
CA GLY A 111 28.69 -17.70 -7.26
C GLY A 111 29.64 -17.40 -6.10
N PHE A 112 29.14 -16.84 -4.99
CA PHE A 112 29.96 -16.60 -3.79
C PHE A 112 30.37 -17.93 -3.14
N LEU A 113 31.46 -17.92 -2.40
CA LEU A 113 31.89 -19.10 -1.64
C LEU A 113 30.86 -19.44 -0.56
N LYS A 114 30.68 -20.71 -0.25
CA LYS A 114 29.71 -21.18 0.75
C LYS A 114 29.90 -20.51 2.13
N SER A 115 31.14 -20.31 2.55
CA SER A 115 31.47 -19.59 3.77
C SER A 115 30.92 -18.18 3.77
N ASP A 116 31.15 -17.44 2.67
CA ASP A 116 30.73 -16.05 2.52
C ASP A 116 29.21 -15.94 2.47
N ILE A 117 28.53 -16.89 1.78
CA ILE A 117 27.06 -16.96 1.76
C ILE A 117 26.52 -17.12 3.18
N GLN A 118 27.08 -18.04 3.96
CA GLN A 118 26.64 -18.28 5.34
C GLN A 118 26.84 -17.05 6.25
N GLU A 119 27.99 -16.39 6.13
CA GLU A 119 28.30 -15.18 6.91
C GLU A 119 27.35 -14.04 6.55
N ARG A 120 27.19 -13.73 5.25
CA ARG A 120 26.30 -12.67 4.75
C ARG A 120 24.84 -12.94 5.08
N THR A 121 24.37 -14.19 4.99
CA THR A 121 23.01 -14.58 5.37
C THR A 121 22.76 -14.34 6.86
N LYS A 122 23.68 -14.75 7.72
CA LYS A 122 23.58 -14.50 9.18
C LYS A 122 23.61 -13.01 9.51
N GLU A 123 24.52 -12.26 8.90
CA GLU A 123 24.58 -10.80 9.07
C GLU A 123 23.27 -10.14 8.66
N ALA A 124 22.71 -10.49 7.50
CA ALA A 124 21.45 -9.93 6.99
C ALA A 124 20.26 -10.28 7.91
N ILE A 125 20.17 -11.52 8.40
CA ILE A 125 19.15 -11.95 9.38
C ILE A 125 19.24 -11.08 10.64
N HIS A 126 20.45 -10.92 11.18
CA HIS A 126 20.69 -10.11 12.38
C HIS A 126 20.35 -8.64 12.16
N LYS A 127 20.86 -8.06 11.07
CA LYS A 127 20.62 -6.66 10.72
C LYS A 127 19.13 -6.34 10.56
N MET A 128 18.36 -7.26 9.99
CA MET A 128 16.91 -7.11 9.78
C MET A 128 16.06 -7.64 10.95
N ARG A 129 16.69 -8.11 12.05
CA ARG A 129 16.03 -8.63 13.27
C ARG A 129 15.02 -9.73 12.94
N LEU A 130 15.49 -10.75 12.21
CA LEU A 130 14.68 -11.87 11.72
C LEU A 130 14.99 -13.19 12.46
N GLU A 131 15.86 -13.20 13.46
CA GLU A 131 16.32 -14.39 14.19
C GLU A 131 15.17 -15.20 14.80
N SER A 132 14.12 -14.51 15.26
CA SER A 132 12.97 -15.14 15.89
C SER A 132 12.04 -15.88 14.93
N ILE A 133 12.22 -15.70 13.61
CA ILE A 133 11.35 -16.28 12.60
C ILE A 133 11.67 -17.76 12.37
N GLY A 134 12.97 -18.15 12.47
CA GLY A 134 13.39 -19.55 12.28
C GLY A 134 12.98 -20.09 10.89
N ASN A 135 12.72 -21.40 10.82
CA ASN A 135 12.35 -22.12 9.58
C ASN A 135 10.84 -22.04 9.32
N VAL A 136 10.28 -20.84 9.28
CA VAL A 136 8.86 -20.62 8.93
C VAL A 136 8.77 -20.32 7.44
N SER A 137 7.76 -20.91 6.77
CA SER A 137 7.46 -20.57 5.36
C SER A 137 7.18 -19.08 5.20
N LEU A 138 7.76 -18.46 4.16
CA LEU A 138 7.61 -17.03 3.86
C LEU A 138 6.14 -16.61 3.66
N ASP A 139 5.28 -17.52 3.22
CA ASP A 139 3.85 -17.24 3.06
C ASP A 139 3.15 -16.94 4.38
N LEU A 140 3.65 -17.49 5.48
CA LEU A 140 3.08 -17.33 6.83
C LEU A 140 3.55 -16.06 7.55
N LEU A 141 4.52 -15.36 6.98
CA LEU A 141 5.07 -14.13 7.53
C LEU A 141 4.06 -12.98 7.48
N SER A 142 4.11 -12.11 8.49
CA SER A 142 3.39 -10.84 8.46
C SER A 142 3.96 -9.91 7.37
N SER A 143 3.19 -8.90 6.96
CA SER A 143 3.65 -7.91 5.96
C SER A 143 4.98 -7.25 6.33
N GLY A 144 5.17 -6.93 7.62
CA GLY A 144 6.43 -6.33 8.10
C GLY A 144 7.61 -7.30 8.07
N GLU A 145 7.39 -8.58 8.39
CA GLU A 145 8.43 -9.62 8.29
C GLU A 145 8.80 -9.87 6.83
N LYS A 146 7.81 -9.97 5.93
CA LYS A 146 8.04 -10.09 4.48
C LYS A 146 8.87 -8.93 3.93
N GLN A 147 8.54 -7.71 4.34
CA GLN A 147 9.29 -6.53 3.91
C GLN A 147 10.75 -6.57 4.42
N ARG A 148 10.98 -6.94 5.68
CA ARG A 148 12.33 -7.09 6.21
C ARG A 148 13.10 -8.23 5.56
N THR A 149 12.44 -9.33 5.23
CA THR A 149 13.03 -10.44 4.46
C THR A 149 13.48 -9.99 3.07
N ALA A 150 12.65 -9.22 2.35
CA ALA A 150 13.02 -8.65 1.06
C ALA A 150 14.22 -7.69 1.16
N ILE A 151 14.30 -6.89 2.23
CA ILE A 151 15.48 -6.05 2.46
C ILE A 151 16.70 -6.90 2.81
N ALA A 152 16.55 -7.96 3.61
CA ALA A 152 17.63 -8.86 3.99
C ALA A 152 18.24 -9.57 2.77
N SER A 153 17.41 -10.08 1.84
CA SER A 153 17.89 -10.76 0.63
C SER A 153 18.69 -9.83 -0.27
N VAL A 154 18.29 -8.56 -0.33
CA VAL A 154 19.04 -7.53 -1.06
C VAL A 154 20.30 -7.11 -0.29
N TYR A 155 20.21 -6.93 1.03
CA TYR A 155 21.33 -6.50 1.88
C TYR A 155 22.48 -7.49 1.89
N ALA A 156 22.22 -8.80 1.80
CA ALA A 156 23.25 -9.83 1.75
C ALA A 156 24.24 -9.66 0.58
N LEU A 157 23.86 -8.95 -0.49
CA LEU A 157 24.73 -8.61 -1.62
C LEU A 157 25.63 -7.39 -1.33
N HIS A 158 25.39 -6.65 -0.24
CA HIS A 158 26.06 -5.39 0.12
C HIS A 158 26.04 -4.35 -1.01
N PRO A 159 24.87 -4.01 -1.58
CA PRO A 159 24.79 -3.02 -2.65
C PRO A 159 25.14 -1.63 -2.10
N GLN A 160 25.71 -0.78 -2.93
CA GLN A 160 26.02 0.61 -2.57
C GLN A 160 24.78 1.51 -2.58
N ILE A 161 23.77 1.13 -3.36
CA ILE A 161 22.55 1.91 -3.57
C ILE A 161 21.36 1.02 -3.23
N PHE A 162 20.42 1.54 -2.45
CA PHE A 162 19.11 0.91 -2.23
C PHE A 162 18.01 1.74 -2.89
N VAL A 163 17.17 1.08 -3.65
CA VAL A 163 15.99 1.66 -4.30
C VAL A 163 14.74 1.03 -3.72
N PHE A 164 13.88 1.85 -3.15
CA PHE A 164 12.61 1.44 -2.54
C PHE A 164 11.44 2.00 -3.34
N ASP A 165 10.49 1.15 -3.71
CA ASP A 165 9.24 1.55 -4.37
C ASP A 165 8.06 1.29 -3.41
N GLU A 166 7.52 2.35 -2.80
CA GLU A 166 6.42 2.35 -1.84
C GLU A 166 6.59 1.31 -0.69
N PRO A 167 7.70 1.33 0.06
CA PRO A 167 8.04 0.27 1.00
C PRO A 167 7.10 0.16 2.20
N THR A 168 6.21 1.14 2.42
CA THR A 168 5.30 1.16 3.58
C THR A 168 3.83 0.93 3.25
N ALA A 169 3.50 0.61 2.00
CA ALA A 169 2.10 0.51 1.54
C ALA A 169 1.21 -0.39 2.41
N ASN A 170 1.75 -1.52 2.90
CA ASN A 170 1.02 -2.53 3.67
C ASN A 170 1.49 -2.66 5.13
N LEU A 171 2.22 -1.66 5.64
CA LEU A 171 2.76 -1.68 6.99
C LEU A 171 1.87 -0.94 7.99
N ASP A 172 1.73 -1.50 9.18
CA ASP A 172 1.17 -0.82 10.33
C ASP A 172 2.18 0.16 10.96
N LYS A 173 1.76 0.91 11.98
CA LYS A 173 2.63 1.88 12.66
C LYS A 173 3.92 1.26 13.20
N GLY A 174 3.86 0.04 13.73
CA GLY A 174 5.02 -0.69 14.23
C GLY A 174 5.99 -1.06 13.11
N GLY A 175 5.45 -1.59 12.01
CA GLY A 175 6.22 -1.91 10.80
C GLY A 175 6.87 -0.69 10.16
N ILE A 176 6.16 0.45 10.11
CA ILE A 176 6.71 1.73 9.63
C ILE A 176 7.87 2.21 10.51
N ALA A 177 7.73 2.14 11.85
CA ALA A 177 8.80 2.53 12.75
C ALA A 177 10.04 1.63 12.60
N GLN A 178 9.86 0.32 12.43
CA GLN A 178 10.96 -0.61 12.16
C GLN A 178 11.63 -0.30 10.81
N MET A 179 10.84 -0.03 9.75
CA MET A 179 11.35 0.38 8.44
C MET A 179 12.21 1.63 8.55
N LYS A 180 11.74 2.65 9.27
CA LYS A 180 12.51 3.88 9.50
C LYS A 180 13.85 3.59 10.15
N ASN A 181 13.89 2.75 11.20
CA ASN A 181 15.13 2.38 11.86
C ASN A 181 16.11 1.68 10.91
N ILE A 182 15.63 0.74 10.07
CA ILE A 182 16.46 0.08 9.06
C ILE A 182 17.05 1.11 8.08
N LEU A 183 16.25 2.04 7.58
CA LEU A 183 16.76 3.07 6.66
C LEU A 183 17.77 4.01 7.31
N VAL A 184 17.58 4.35 8.59
CA VAL A 184 18.56 5.12 9.38
C VAL A 184 19.89 4.37 9.45
N GLU A 185 19.84 3.08 9.79
CA GLU A 185 21.04 2.25 9.90
C GLU A 185 21.75 2.08 8.53
N LEU A 186 21.00 1.91 7.43
CA LEU A 186 21.57 1.84 6.09
C LEU A 186 22.25 3.17 5.69
N LYS A 187 21.60 4.31 5.96
CA LYS A 187 22.18 5.63 5.69
C LYS A 187 23.45 5.88 6.51
N GLN A 188 23.45 5.52 7.81
CA GLN A 188 24.61 5.64 8.68
C GLN A 188 25.78 4.73 8.26
N ALA A 189 25.48 3.59 7.64
CA ALA A 189 26.47 2.71 7.03
C ALA A 189 27.02 3.24 5.69
N GLY A 190 26.55 4.40 5.21
CA GLY A 190 27.03 5.06 4.00
C GLY A 190 26.33 4.64 2.72
N HIS A 191 25.27 3.83 2.81
CA HIS A 191 24.47 3.48 1.63
C HIS A 191 23.70 4.68 1.08
N THR A 192 23.57 4.75 -0.25
CA THR A 192 22.75 5.73 -0.95
C THR A 192 21.32 5.20 -1.04
N LEU A 193 20.34 6.01 -0.68
CA LEU A 193 18.94 5.60 -0.63
C LEU A 193 18.10 6.42 -1.62
N LEU A 194 17.36 5.75 -2.50
CA LEU A 194 16.35 6.34 -3.36
C LEU A 194 15.00 5.73 -3.02
N ILE A 195 14.04 6.54 -2.56
CA ILE A 195 12.76 6.08 -2.05
C ILE A 195 11.64 6.73 -2.85
N ALA A 196 10.83 5.97 -3.56
CA ALA A 196 9.57 6.43 -4.13
C ALA A 196 8.46 6.19 -3.11
N GLU A 197 7.78 7.27 -2.66
CA GLU A 197 6.79 7.14 -1.60
C GLU A 197 5.70 8.23 -1.69
N HIS A 198 4.46 7.85 -1.34
CA HIS A 198 3.34 8.76 -1.20
C HIS A 198 3.23 9.31 0.23
N ARG A 199 3.29 8.44 1.22
CA ARG A 199 3.20 8.79 2.65
C ARG A 199 4.57 9.14 3.20
N ILE A 200 4.98 10.39 3.10
CA ILE A 200 6.35 10.84 3.39
C ILE A 200 6.59 11.28 4.84
N ASN A 201 5.54 11.41 5.66
CA ASN A 201 5.63 11.90 7.04
C ASN A 201 6.52 11.04 7.95
N TRP A 202 6.55 9.71 7.73
CA TRP A 202 7.37 8.80 8.53
C TRP A 202 8.87 8.92 8.24
N ILE A 203 9.24 9.37 7.05
CA ILE A 203 10.64 9.56 6.65
C ILE A 203 11.22 10.78 7.38
N GLY A 204 10.51 11.91 7.34
CA GLY A 204 10.88 13.14 8.05
C GLY A 204 12.28 13.63 7.64
N GLU A 205 13.12 13.89 8.64
CA GLU A 205 14.49 14.41 8.46
C GLU A 205 15.51 13.36 8.00
N LEU A 206 15.13 12.10 7.84
CA LEU A 206 16.02 11.08 7.28
C LEU A 206 16.40 11.41 5.83
N ALA A 207 15.46 11.93 5.05
CA ALA A 207 15.72 12.37 3.69
C ALA A 207 16.50 13.69 3.68
N ASP A 208 17.56 13.74 2.87
CA ASP A 208 18.32 14.96 2.64
C ASP A 208 17.54 15.94 1.76
N ARG A 209 16.72 15.41 0.86
CA ARG A 209 15.79 16.19 0.01
C ARG A 209 14.65 15.34 -0.53
N TYR A 210 13.57 16.02 -0.89
CA TYR A 210 12.38 15.49 -1.50
C TYR A 210 12.23 16.03 -2.91
N LEU A 211 12.09 15.14 -3.89
CA LEU A 211 11.85 15.51 -5.29
C LEU A 211 10.35 15.37 -5.58
N TYR A 212 9.74 16.47 -5.97
CA TYR A 212 8.35 16.48 -6.40
C TYR A 212 8.27 16.18 -7.90
N MET A 213 7.52 15.15 -8.26
CA MET A 213 7.26 14.77 -9.65
C MET A 213 5.82 15.02 -10.04
N GLU A 214 5.63 15.56 -11.23
CA GLU A 214 4.33 15.72 -11.89
C GLU A 214 4.51 15.49 -13.39
N ASP A 215 3.56 14.79 -14.04
CA ASP A 215 3.52 14.51 -15.47
C ASP A 215 4.86 14.01 -16.07
N GLY A 216 5.52 13.13 -15.35
CA GLY A 216 6.80 12.53 -15.78
C GLY A 216 8.03 13.43 -15.66
N GLN A 217 7.93 14.57 -14.97
CA GLN A 217 9.02 15.52 -14.80
C GLN A 217 9.29 15.82 -13.32
N ILE A 218 10.52 16.16 -12.98
CA ILE A 218 10.86 16.74 -11.67
C ILE A 218 10.51 18.24 -11.73
N GLN A 219 9.46 18.63 -11.00
CA GLN A 219 8.96 20.02 -10.98
C GLN A 219 9.54 20.84 -9.83
N GLY A 220 10.10 20.19 -8.81
CA GLY A 220 10.66 20.89 -7.67
C GLY A 220 11.42 19.98 -6.72
N GLN A 221 12.19 20.63 -5.87
CA GLN A 221 12.90 20.00 -4.77
C GLN A 221 12.54 20.72 -3.49
N TYR A 222 12.28 19.95 -2.44
CA TYR A 222 11.87 20.46 -1.13
C TYR A 222 12.75 19.87 -0.02
N SER A 223 12.97 20.66 1.02
CA SER A 223 13.43 20.19 2.33
C SER A 223 12.26 19.66 3.17
N SER A 224 12.55 18.95 4.25
CA SER A 224 11.52 18.52 5.22
C SER A 224 10.80 19.73 5.85
N LEU A 225 11.51 20.83 6.07
CA LEU A 225 10.93 22.08 6.61
C LEU A 225 9.91 22.68 5.65
N GLU A 226 10.24 22.84 4.38
CA GLU A 226 9.33 23.38 3.37
C GLU A 226 8.06 22.52 3.23
N LEU A 227 8.20 21.19 3.23
CA LEU A 227 7.02 20.30 3.19
C LEU A 227 6.17 20.39 4.46
N SER A 228 6.78 20.57 5.62
CA SER A 228 6.06 20.69 6.90
C SER A 228 5.29 22.00 7.05
N THR A 229 5.73 23.05 6.37
CA THR A 229 5.11 24.39 6.39
C THR A 229 4.19 24.65 5.19
N MET A 230 4.13 23.72 4.22
CA MET A 230 3.26 23.83 3.04
C MET A 230 1.79 23.89 3.45
N ASN A 231 1.03 24.83 2.88
CA ASN A 231 -0.40 24.93 3.18
C ASN A 231 -1.18 23.73 2.61
N GLU A 232 -2.28 23.39 3.27
CA GLU A 232 -3.05 22.17 2.95
C GLU A 232 -3.59 22.17 1.51
N ARG A 233 -4.05 23.30 0.99
CA ARG A 233 -4.60 23.39 -0.38
C ARG A 233 -3.52 23.11 -1.42
N GLU A 234 -2.34 23.70 -1.26
CA GLU A 234 -1.20 23.46 -2.15
C GLU A 234 -0.75 22.00 -2.09
N ARG A 235 -0.65 21.48 -0.86
CA ARG A 235 -0.26 20.10 -0.60
C ARG A 235 -1.19 19.10 -1.32
N ILE A 236 -2.50 19.25 -1.16
CA ILE A 236 -3.51 18.39 -1.80
C ILE A 236 -3.47 18.55 -3.32
N ALA A 237 -3.36 19.76 -3.85
CA ALA A 237 -3.26 20.02 -5.29
C ALA A 237 -2.04 19.34 -5.92
N LYS A 238 -0.92 19.25 -5.18
CA LYS A 238 0.28 18.51 -5.57
C LYS A 238 0.16 16.99 -5.34
N GLY A 239 -0.95 16.49 -4.81
CA GLY A 239 -1.14 15.08 -4.45
C GLY A 239 -0.27 14.61 -3.28
N LEU A 240 0.30 15.53 -2.50
CA LEU A 240 1.19 15.20 -1.39
C LEU A 240 0.40 14.87 -0.13
N ARG A 241 0.73 13.74 0.50
CA ARG A 241 0.17 13.32 1.80
C ARG A 241 0.69 14.22 2.92
N CYS A 242 -0.03 14.26 4.05
CA CYS A 242 0.34 15.06 5.22
C CYS A 242 1.78 14.77 5.65
N PHE A 243 2.56 15.83 5.88
CA PHE A 243 3.96 15.73 6.34
C PHE A 243 4.12 16.10 7.82
N SER A 244 3.05 16.55 8.47
CA SER A 244 3.11 17.02 9.87
C SER A 244 3.37 15.87 10.84
N ASN A 245 4.24 16.10 11.82
CA ASN A 245 4.42 15.26 13.00
C ASN A 245 3.36 15.53 14.09
N THR A 246 2.45 16.46 13.86
CA THR A 246 1.37 16.79 14.80
C THR A 246 0.43 15.58 14.89
N PRO A 247 0.10 15.11 16.11
CA PRO A 247 -0.87 14.03 16.25
C PRO A 247 -2.21 14.40 15.64
N PHE A 248 -2.77 13.49 14.85
CA PHE A 248 -4.11 13.66 14.30
C PHE A 248 -5.15 13.73 15.41
N ALA A 249 -6.28 14.39 15.14
CA ALA A 249 -7.39 14.49 16.07
C ALA A 249 -7.86 13.10 16.54
N LYS A 250 -8.18 12.98 17.82
CA LYS A 250 -8.71 11.72 18.37
C LYS A 250 -10.15 11.54 17.92
N ILE A 251 -10.40 10.40 17.25
CA ILE A 251 -11.74 9.97 16.87
C ILE A 251 -12.33 9.13 18.01
N PRO A 252 -13.57 9.41 18.46
CA PRO A 252 -14.20 8.70 19.56
C PRO A 252 -14.53 7.22 19.19
N ALA A 253 -14.76 6.41 20.23
CA ALA A 253 -15.33 5.09 20.04
C ALA A 253 -16.81 5.18 19.61
N PRO A 254 -17.38 4.15 18.96
CA PRO A 254 -18.80 4.11 18.63
C PRO A 254 -19.70 4.33 19.86
N SER A 255 -20.85 4.98 19.65
CA SER A 255 -21.79 5.31 20.72
C SER A 255 -22.85 4.20 20.86
N ARG A 256 -23.12 3.77 22.12
CA ARG A 256 -24.21 2.83 22.41
C ARG A 256 -25.59 3.47 22.37
N THR A 257 -25.67 4.80 22.39
CA THR A 257 -26.93 5.55 22.32
C THR A 257 -27.43 5.72 20.88
N ASP A 258 -26.54 5.59 19.89
CA ASP A 258 -26.90 5.67 18.49
C ASP A 258 -27.45 4.31 18.00
N ASN A 259 -28.23 4.34 16.91
CA ASN A 259 -28.70 3.12 16.26
C ASN A 259 -27.52 2.24 15.82
N ILE A 260 -27.60 0.95 16.09
CA ILE A 260 -26.56 -0.02 15.81
C ILE A 260 -26.93 -0.83 14.57
N ALA A 261 -26.10 -0.77 13.54
CA ALA A 261 -26.24 -1.58 12.33
C ALA A 261 -25.68 -3.00 12.52
N ILE A 262 -24.48 -3.11 13.10
CA ILE A 262 -23.82 -4.39 13.38
C ILE A 262 -23.49 -4.43 14.86
N ARG A 263 -23.87 -5.55 15.54
CA ARG A 263 -23.41 -5.90 16.87
C ARG A 263 -22.85 -7.32 16.84
N ALA A 264 -21.58 -7.46 17.17
CA ALA A 264 -20.90 -8.74 17.26
C ALA A 264 -20.51 -9.01 18.72
N GLU A 265 -20.86 -10.19 19.22
CA GLU A 265 -20.71 -10.58 20.63
C GLU A 265 -19.94 -11.89 20.74
N ASN A 266 -18.89 -11.88 21.59
CA ASN A 266 -18.06 -13.04 21.93
C ASN A 266 -17.49 -13.77 20.71
N ILE A 267 -17.09 -13.02 19.69
CA ILE A 267 -16.54 -13.57 18.46
C ILE A 267 -15.16 -14.18 18.74
N SER A 268 -15.03 -15.49 18.49
CA SER A 268 -13.78 -16.22 18.64
C SER A 268 -13.45 -16.99 17.36
N LEU A 269 -12.18 -16.95 16.96
CA LEU A 269 -11.69 -17.64 15.76
C LEU A 269 -10.32 -18.26 16.02
N LYS A 270 -10.16 -19.53 15.66
CA LYS A 270 -8.88 -20.25 15.60
C LYS A 270 -8.60 -20.69 14.17
N LYS A 271 -7.37 -20.45 13.69
CA LYS A 271 -6.83 -21.00 12.42
C LYS A 271 -5.68 -21.95 12.76
N GLY A 272 -5.90 -23.24 12.56
CA GLY A 272 -5.00 -24.28 13.07
C GLY A 272 -4.87 -24.20 14.61
N LYS A 273 -3.65 -24.12 15.09
CA LYS A 273 -3.35 -23.96 16.54
C LYS A 273 -3.38 -22.50 17.01
N LYS A 274 -3.39 -21.51 16.11
CA LYS A 274 -3.29 -20.09 16.43
C LYS A 274 -4.65 -19.50 16.74
N GLN A 275 -4.81 -18.87 17.92
CA GLN A 275 -5.96 -18.04 18.28
C GLN A 275 -5.85 -16.72 17.56
N ILE A 276 -6.80 -16.40 16.67
CA ILE A 276 -6.83 -15.14 15.89
C ILE A 276 -7.73 -14.11 16.60
N LEU A 277 -8.92 -14.52 16.99
CA LEU A 277 -9.86 -13.67 17.74
C LEU A 277 -10.28 -14.39 19.00
N LYS A 278 -10.38 -13.68 20.13
CA LYS A 278 -10.82 -14.22 21.43
C LYS A 278 -11.83 -13.27 22.06
N ASN A 279 -13.07 -13.73 22.21
CA ASN A 279 -14.17 -13.01 22.86
C ASN A 279 -14.34 -11.55 22.39
N VAL A 280 -14.17 -11.30 21.08
CA VAL A 280 -14.23 -9.95 20.52
C VAL A 280 -15.67 -9.45 20.54
N ASN A 281 -15.88 -8.27 21.12
CA ASN A 281 -17.16 -7.57 21.18
C ASN A 281 -17.00 -6.21 20.50
N ILE A 282 -17.78 -5.97 19.43
CA ILE A 282 -17.81 -4.69 18.72
C ILE A 282 -19.24 -4.33 18.31
N PHE A 283 -19.46 -3.05 18.07
CA PHE A 283 -20.66 -2.59 17.39
C PHE A 283 -20.32 -1.43 16.42
N VAL A 284 -21.10 -1.31 15.36
CA VAL A 284 -20.98 -0.32 14.30
C VAL A 284 -22.29 0.44 14.22
N ASN A 285 -22.25 1.76 14.32
CA ASN A 285 -23.43 2.61 14.29
C ASN A 285 -23.96 2.79 12.85
N GLU A 286 -25.29 2.89 12.73
CA GLU A 286 -25.96 3.11 11.45
C GLU A 286 -25.60 4.44 10.82
N LYS A 287 -25.50 4.46 9.50
CA LYS A 287 -25.29 5.68 8.70
C LYS A 287 -24.10 6.52 9.19
N ARG A 288 -23.02 5.83 9.55
CA ARG A 288 -21.75 6.39 9.99
C ARG A 288 -20.58 5.68 9.32
N ILE A 289 -19.44 6.35 9.29
CA ILE A 289 -18.16 5.75 8.90
C ILE A 289 -17.40 5.42 10.17
N THR A 290 -17.14 4.13 10.40
CA THR A 290 -16.37 3.65 11.54
C THR A 290 -15.04 3.08 11.06
N ALA A 291 -13.92 3.57 11.60
CA ALA A 291 -12.60 3.00 11.36
C ALA A 291 -12.36 1.79 12.29
N LEU A 292 -11.89 0.68 11.75
CA LEU A 292 -11.36 -0.48 12.48
C LEU A 292 -9.85 -0.48 12.37
N THR A 293 -9.15 -0.20 13.47
CA THR A 293 -7.69 -0.06 13.54
C THR A 293 -7.09 -1.12 14.47
N GLY A 294 -5.78 -1.30 14.42
CA GLY A 294 -5.03 -2.27 15.25
C GLY A 294 -3.80 -2.79 14.51
N SER A 295 -2.85 -3.38 15.21
CA SER A 295 -1.61 -3.92 14.63
C SER A 295 -1.88 -4.96 13.53
N ASN A 296 -0.88 -5.21 12.67
CA ASN A 296 -0.96 -6.29 11.70
C ASN A 296 -1.01 -7.63 12.46
N GLY A 297 -1.89 -8.53 11.99
CA GLY A 297 -2.15 -9.77 12.70
C GLY A 297 -3.18 -9.69 13.86
N ALA A 298 -3.72 -8.52 14.22
CA ALA A 298 -4.78 -8.37 15.22
C ALA A 298 -6.14 -8.96 14.80
N GLY A 299 -6.22 -9.58 13.62
CA GLY A 299 -7.46 -10.25 13.17
C GLY A 299 -8.49 -9.33 12.52
N LYS A 300 -8.15 -8.11 12.12
CA LYS A 300 -9.08 -7.14 11.48
C LYS A 300 -9.76 -7.72 10.24
N THR A 301 -8.99 -8.20 9.28
CA THR A 301 -9.50 -8.84 8.05
C THR A 301 -10.31 -10.10 8.36
N SER A 302 -9.85 -10.94 9.31
CA SER A 302 -10.61 -12.13 9.74
C SER A 302 -11.96 -11.76 10.36
N LEU A 303 -11.99 -10.71 11.18
CA LEU A 303 -13.24 -10.18 11.72
C LEU A 303 -14.17 -9.66 10.61
N ALA A 304 -13.64 -8.92 9.65
CA ALA A 304 -14.41 -8.42 8.50
C ALA A 304 -15.01 -9.55 7.65
N LEU A 305 -14.24 -10.62 7.40
CA LEU A 305 -14.72 -11.79 6.66
C LEU A 305 -15.84 -12.53 7.42
N ILE A 306 -15.75 -12.63 8.76
CA ILE A 306 -16.82 -13.19 9.60
C ILE A 306 -18.07 -12.29 9.55
N LEU A 307 -17.91 -10.97 9.71
CA LEU A 307 -19.03 -10.02 9.69
C LEU A 307 -19.75 -10.02 8.34
N SER A 308 -19.00 -10.16 7.24
CA SER A 308 -19.59 -10.24 5.89
C SER A 308 -20.13 -11.62 5.52
N GLY A 309 -19.98 -12.62 6.40
CA GLY A 309 -20.42 -13.99 6.13
C GLY A 309 -19.56 -14.72 5.08
N LEU A 310 -18.34 -14.26 4.82
CA LEU A 310 -17.38 -14.92 3.93
C LEU A 310 -16.52 -15.95 4.67
N GLU A 311 -16.37 -15.80 5.99
CA GLU A 311 -15.76 -16.80 6.86
C GLU A 311 -16.79 -17.27 7.89
N LYS A 312 -16.83 -18.60 8.17
CA LYS A 312 -17.80 -19.20 9.06
C LYS A 312 -17.55 -18.80 10.51
N LEU A 313 -18.55 -18.20 11.17
CA LEU A 313 -18.54 -17.96 12.61
C LEU A 313 -18.63 -19.30 13.36
N LYS A 314 -17.66 -19.60 14.22
CA LYS A 314 -17.64 -20.82 15.04
C LYS A 314 -18.20 -20.57 16.44
N GLU A 315 -17.87 -19.43 17.03
CA GLU A 315 -18.28 -19.05 18.39
C GLU A 315 -18.68 -17.58 18.40
N GLY A 316 -19.74 -17.27 19.16
CA GLY A 316 -20.32 -15.94 19.31
C GLY A 316 -21.62 -15.74 18.53
N SER A 317 -22.05 -14.50 18.44
CA SER A 317 -23.29 -14.12 17.73
C SER A 317 -23.11 -12.76 17.02
N ILE A 318 -23.76 -12.61 15.88
CA ILE A 318 -23.81 -11.35 15.12
C ILE A 318 -25.27 -10.95 14.97
N TYR A 319 -25.53 -9.67 15.18
CA TYR A 319 -26.85 -9.06 15.03
C TYR A 319 -26.76 -7.94 13.99
N LEU A 320 -27.72 -7.91 13.07
CA LEU A 320 -27.93 -6.81 12.13
C LEU A 320 -29.24 -6.11 12.48
N TYR A 321 -29.16 -4.80 12.74
CA TYR A 321 -30.32 -3.98 13.10
C TYR A 321 -31.14 -4.58 14.27
N GLY A 322 -30.44 -5.13 15.28
CA GLY A 322 -31.04 -5.74 16.46
C GLY A 322 -31.45 -7.22 16.32
N GLU A 323 -31.55 -7.76 15.11
CA GLU A 323 -31.94 -9.15 14.86
C GLU A 323 -30.72 -10.06 14.68
N LYS A 324 -30.74 -11.25 15.27
CA LYS A 324 -29.69 -12.25 15.10
C LYS A 324 -29.55 -12.61 13.62
N ALA A 325 -28.35 -12.45 13.08
CA ALA A 325 -28.10 -12.67 11.69
C ALA A 325 -27.67 -14.10 11.40
N THR A 326 -28.26 -14.70 10.37
CA THR A 326 -27.77 -15.93 9.77
C THR A 326 -26.64 -15.61 8.79
N TYR A 327 -25.84 -16.61 8.46
CA TYR A 327 -24.78 -16.52 7.46
C TYR A 327 -25.27 -15.95 6.12
N ARG A 328 -26.45 -16.43 5.66
CA ARG A 328 -27.09 -15.93 4.43
C ARG A 328 -27.46 -14.45 4.55
N LYS A 329 -28.02 -14.04 5.71
CA LYS A 329 -28.42 -12.64 5.96
C LYS A 329 -27.20 -11.70 5.95
N LEU A 330 -26.06 -12.14 6.49
CA LEU A 330 -24.80 -11.35 6.42
C LEU A 330 -24.38 -11.14 4.97
N ARG A 331 -24.30 -12.20 4.16
CA ARG A 331 -23.84 -12.14 2.75
C ARG A 331 -24.72 -11.31 1.83
N THR A 332 -26.01 -11.17 2.15
CA THR A 332 -26.97 -10.39 1.33
C THR A 332 -27.12 -8.94 1.79
N ASN A 333 -26.56 -8.55 2.93
CA ASN A 333 -26.68 -7.18 3.47
C ASN A 333 -25.36 -6.45 3.57
N ILE A 334 -24.23 -7.17 3.47
CA ILE A 334 -22.90 -6.60 3.66
C ILE A 334 -22.04 -6.87 2.43
N TYR A 335 -21.56 -5.81 1.82
CA TYR A 335 -20.53 -5.88 0.78
C TYR A 335 -19.14 -5.80 1.41
N TYR A 336 -18.26 -6.73 1.04
CA TYR A 336 -16.85 -6.71 1.46
C TYR A 336 -15.95 -6.38 0.27
N CYS A 337 -15.16 -5.31 0.42
CA CYS A 337 -14.12 -4.91 -0.52
C CYS A 337 -12.76 -5.28 0.09
N SER A 338 -12.05 -6.20 -0.56
CA SER A 338 -10.74 -6.69 -0.10
C SER A 338 -9.61 -5.68 -0.35
N ASN A 339 -8.55 -5.77 0.42
CA ASN A 339 -7.29 -5.08 0.14
C ASN A 339 -6.63 -5.58 -1.16
N ASP A 340 -6.73 -6.89 -1.48
CA ASP A 340 -6.26 -7.44 -2.76
C ASP A 340 -7.27 -7.18 -3.88
N THR A 341 -7.14 -6.04 -4.53
CA THR A 341 -8.00 -5.66 -5.65
C THR A 341 -7.78 -6.52 -6.90
N GLY A 342 -6.65 -7.22 -7.00
CA GLY A 342 -6.33 -8.06 -8.16
C GLY A 342 -7.24 -9.28 -8.29
N THR A 343 -7.80 -9.76 -7.18
CA THR A 343 -8.67 -10.94 -7.13
C THR A 343 -10.15 -10.63 -7.16
N GLN A 344 -10.54 -9.34 -7.24
CA GLN A 344 -11.95 -8.92 -7.13
C GLN A 344 -12.65 -8.64 -8.47
N PHE A 345 -11.90 -8.52 -9.56
CA PHE A 345 -12.46 -8.15 -10.86
C PHE A 345 -12.68 -9.37 -11.75
N PHE A 346 -13.89 -9.49 -12.29
CA PHE A 346 -14.35 -10.67 -13.02
C PHE A 346 -14.73 -10.38 -14.47
N THR A 347 -14.87 -9.09 -14.84
CA THR A 347 -15.38 -8.70 -16.14
C THR A 347 -14.29 -8.14 -17.06
N GLU A 348 -14.61 -8.02 -18.33
CA GLU A 348 -13.69 -7.57 -19.39
C GLU A 348 -13.53 -6.03 -19.47
N SER A 349 -14.36 -5.27 -18.73
CA SER A 349 -14.25 -3.79 -18.72
C SER A 349 -14.68 -3.18 -17.41
N VAL A 350 -14.10 -2.01 -17.11
CA VAL A 350 -14.42 -1.20 -15.92
C VAL A 350 -15.92 -0.92 -15.82
N SER A 351 -16.58 -0.57 -16.91
CA SER A 351 -18.03 -0.31 -16.92
C SER A 351 -18.84 -1.56 -16.60
N LYS A 352 -18.46 -2.73 -17.15
CA LYS A 352 -19.14 -3.98 -16.85
C LYS A 352 -18.93 -4.43 -15.42
N GLU A 353 -17.74 -4.17 -14.87
CA GLU A 353 -17.43 -4.49 -13.47
C GLU A 353 -18.35 -3.73 -12.51
N LEU A 354 -18.55 -2.43 -12.75
CA LEU A 354 -19.45 -1.61 -11.93
C LEU A 354 -20.91 -2.08 -11.98
N LEU A 355 -21.32 -2.66 -13.08
CA LEU A 355 -22.71 -3.09 -13.30
C LEU A 355 -22.93 -4.55 -12.94
N LEU A 356 -21.90 -5.26 -12.48
CA LEU A 356 -21.97 -6.66 -12.16
C LEU A 356 -23.01 -6.90 -11.02
N GLY A 357 -23.96 -7.80 -11.28
CA GLY A 357 -25.00 -8.15 -10.30
C GLY A 357 -26.10 -7.10 -10.11
N SER A 358 -26.04 -5.97 -10.82
CA SER A 358 -27.06 -4.91 -10.74
C SER A 358 -28.20 -5.10 -11.75
N LYS A 359 -29.36 -4.52 -11.43
CA LYS A 359 -30.42 -4.30 -12.42
C LYS A 359 -30.01 -3.13 -13.31
N HIS A 360 -29.88 -3.35 -14.62
CA HIS A 360 -29.48 -2.32 -15.59
C HIS A 360 -30.60 -1.27 -15.82
N SER A 361 -31.00 -0.56 -14.76
CA SER A 361 -31.91 0.58 -14.88
C SER A 361 -31.15 1.82 -15.40
N ALA A 362 -31.87 2.72 -16.11
CA ALA A 362 -31.28 3.97 -16.56
C ALA A 362 -30.68 4.81 -15.45
N GLU A 363 -31.29 4.81 -14.26
CA GLU A 363 -30.81 5.49 -13.05
C GLU A 363 -29.49 4.89 -12.57
N HIS A 364 -29.37 3.57 -12.56
CA HIS A 364 -28.16 2.88 -12.13
C HIS A 364 -26.98 3.13 -13.10
N LEU A 365 -27.25 3.14 -14.41
CA LEU A 365 -26.27 3.47 -15.44
C LEU A 365 -25.75 4.92 -15.30
N GLU A 366 -26.65 5.88 -15.03
CA GLU A 366 -26.24 7.27 -14.85
C GLU A 366 -25.45 7.46 -13.53
N ALA A 367 -25.84 6.75 -12.44
CA ALA A 367 -25.09 6.74 -11.18
C ALA A 367 -23.67 6.17 -11.38
N ALA A 368 -23.53 5.07 -12.11
CA ALA A 368 -22.25 4.47 -12.46
C ALA A 368 -21.35 5.45 -13.23
N LYS A 369 -21.92 6.08 -14.27
CA LYS A 369 -21.20 7.09 -15.09
C LYS A 369 -20.74 8.28 -14.25
N LYS A 370 -21.62 8.81 -13.39
CA LYS A 370 -21.29 9.91 -12.47
C LYS A 370 -20.16 9.52 -11.51
N LEU A 371 -20.22 8.31 -10.95
CA LEU A 371 -19.22 7.81 -10.01
C LEU A 371 -17.86 7.63 -10.70
N LEU A 372 -17.82 7.05 -11.92
CA LEU A 372 -16.59 6.94 -12.70
C LEU A 372 -15.96 8.31 -13.00
N LYS A 373 -16.78 9.32 -13.34
CA LYS A 373 -16.28 10.69 -13.54
C LYS A 373 -15.69 11.27 -12.26
N ASN A 374 -16.39 11.16 -11.13
CA ASN A 374 -15.93 11.67 -9.84
C ASN A 374 -14.65 10.98 -9.34
N MET A 375 -14.42 9.74 -9.73
CA MET A 375 -13.24 8.96 -9.38
C MET A 375 -12.13 9.00 -10.43
N HIS A 376 -12.26 9.86 -11.46
CA HIS A 376 -11.31 9.99 -12.56
C HIS A 376 -11.01 8.64 -13.25
N LEU A 377 -12.06 7.83 -13.45
CA LEU A 377 -11.98 6.51 -14.09
C LEU A 377 -12.80 6.43 -15.40
N TYR A 378 -13.53 7.49 -15.76
CA TYR A 378 -14.44 7.45 -16.90
C TYR A 378 -13.74 7.18 -18.23
N ASP A 379 -12.54 7.71 -18.42
CA ASP A 379 -11.75 7.53 -19.64
C ASP A 379 -11.25 6.09 -19.80
N TYR A 380 -11.25 5.31 -18.71
CA TYR A 380 -10.88 3.90 -18.66
C TYR A 380 -12.07 2.95 -18.68
N LYS A 381 -13.31 3.45 -18.92
CA LYS A 381 -14.56 2.67 -18.80
C LYS A 381 -14.59 1.40 -19.65
N ASP A 382 -13.92 1.41 -20.80
CA ASP A 382 -13.85 0.30 -21.75
C ASP A 382 -12.54 -0.54 -21.59
N SER A 383 -11.65 -0.13 -20.70
CA SER A 383 -10.40 -0.83 -20.43
C SER A 383 -10.64 -2.06 -19.54
N HIS A 384 -9.83 -3.10 -19.73
CA HIS A 384 -9.85 -4.27 -18.84
C HIS A 384 -9.37 -3.88 -17.44
N PRO A 385 -10.05 -4.28 -16.33
CA PRO A 385 -9.65 -3.89 -14.96
C PRO A 385 -8.21 -4.21 -14.60
N THR A 386 -7.65 -5.31 -15.14
CA THR A 386 -6.25 -5.70 -14.88
C THR A 386 -5.23 -4.74 -15.48
N SER A 387 -5.58 -3.98 -16.53
CA SER A 387 -4.69 -2.99 -17.15
C SER A 387 -4.56 -1.69 -16.35
N LEU A 388 -5.44 -1.48 -15.38
CA LEU A 388 -5.42 -0.30 -14.52
C LEU A 388 -4.20 -0.30 -13.59
N SER A 389 -3.72 0.90 -13.24
CA SER A 389 -2.72 1.07 -12.17
C SER A 389 -3.28 0.63 -10.80
N GLY A 390 -2.40 0.39 -9.81
CA GLY A 390 -2.81 0.01 -8.46
C GLY A 390 -3.84 0.98 -7.85
N GLY A 391 -3.58 2.28 -7.92
CA GLY A 391 -4.50 3.29 -7.41
C GLY A 391 -5.82 3.38 -8.20
N GLN A 392 -5.81 3.13 -9.50
CA GLN A 392 -7.04 3.05 -10.32
C GLN A 392 -7.87 1.82 -9.94
N LYS A 393 -7.23 0.66 -9.73
CA LYS A 393 -7.89 -0.56 -9.25
C LYS A 393 -8.54 -0.35 -7.89
N GLN A 394 -7.83 0.31 -6.98
CA GLN A 394 -8.36 0.63 -5.65
C GLN A 394 -9.61 1.51 -5.73
N ARG A 395 -9.58 2.57 -6.53
CA ARG A 395 -10.75 3.42 -6.76
C ARG A 395 -11.91 2.66 -7.43
N LEU A 396 -11.62 1.78 -8.40
CA LEU A 396 -12.65 0.94 -9.04
C LEU A 396 -13.31 0.01 -8.02
N ALA A 397 -12.55 -0.66 -7.16
CA ALA A 397 -13.09 -1.54 -6.12
C ALA A 397 -14.03 -0.78 -5.16
N VAL A 398 -13.65 0.44 -4.76
CA VAL A 398 -14.52 1.33 -3.96
C VAL A 398 -15.77 1.72 -4.74
N CYS A 399 -15.66 2.01 -6.04
CA CYS A 399 -16.82 2.30 -6.88
C CYS A 399 -17.82 1.13 -6.92
N CYS A 400 -17.33 -0.11 -7.08
CA CYS A 400 -18.15 -1.32 -7.04
C CYS A 400 -18.89 -1.45 -5.70
N ALA A 401 -18.19 -1.22 -4.59
CA ALA A 401 -18.80 -1.24 -3.26
C ALA A 401 -19.88 -0.15 -3.09
N LEU A 402 -19.64 1.06 -3.57
CA LEU A 402 -20.58 2.19 -3.44
C LEU A 402 -21.84 1.99 -4.28
N LEU A 403 -21.72 1.37 -5.45
CA LEU A 403 -22.85 1.07 -6.35
C LEU A 403 -23.60 -0.21 -5.99
N SER A 404 -23.00 -1.06 -5.14
CA SER A 404 -23.66 -2.27 -4.68
C SER A 404 -24.99 -1.97 -3.95
N GLY A 405 -25.93 -2.91 -4.01
CA GLY A 405 -27.25 -2.78 -3.38
C GLY A 405 -27.23 -2.86 -1.85
N GLU A 406 -26.11 -3.30 -1.25
CA GLU A 406 -25.99 -3.56 0.17
C GLU A 406 -25.95 -2.24 0.97
N LYS A 407 -26.61 -2.27 2.13
CA LYS A 407 -26.68 -1.11 3.04
C LYS A 407 -25.42 -0.95 3.89
N ILE A 408 -24.67 -2.03 4.08
CA ILE A 408 -23.46 -2.04 4.88
C ILE A 408 -22.26 -2.37 3.98
N LEU A 409 -21.23 -1.55 4.06
CA LEU A 409 -19.98 -1.74 3.32
C LEU A 409 -18.85 -1.97 4.31
N ILE A 410 -18.03 -2.98 4.07
CA ILE A 410 -16.76 -3.21 4.77
C ILE A 410 -15.64 -3.06 3.75
N LEU A 411 -14.76 -2.08 3.95
CA LEU A 411 -13.66 -1.75 3.06
C LEU A 411 -12.33 -2.04 3.76
N ASP A 412 -11.49 -2.89 3.17
CA ASP A 412 -10.20 -3.25 3.75
C ASP A 412 -9.08 -2.49 3.02
N GLU A 413 -8.41 -1.57 3.74
CA GLU A 413 -7.32 -0.68 3.27
C GLU A 413 -7.66 0.07 1.96
N PRO A 414 -8.77 0.81 1.86
CA PRO A 414 -9.24 1.41 0.61
C PRO A 414 -8.34 2.53 0.06
N THR A 415 -7.36 3.01 0.84
CA THR A 415 -6.46 4.10 0.45
C THR A 415 -5.00 3.68 0.34
N SER A 416 -4.72 2.37 0.36
CA SER A 416 -3.34 1.86 0.22
C SER A 416 -2.72 2.30 -1.11
N GLY A 417 -1.51 2.88 -1.07
CA GLY A 417 -0.79 3.34 -2.27
C GLY A 417 -1.43 4.55 -2.98
N LEU A 418 -2.33 5.29 -2.32
CA LEU A 418 -2.95 6.49 -2.90
C LEU A 418 -2.26 7.78 -2.46
N ASP A 419 -2.18 8.73 -3.41
CA ASP A 419 -1.82 10.11 -3.14
C ASP A 419 -2.94 10.86 -2.38
N ALA A 420 -2.70 12.11 -2.00
CA ALA A 420 -3.65 12.91 -1.22
C ALA A 420 -4.94 13.21 -2.00
N GLU A 421 -4.84 13.52 -3.29
CA GLU A 421 -5.99 13.83 -4.13
C GLU A 421 -6.94 12.63 -4.22
N ASN A 422 -6.40 11.45 -4.56
CA ASN A 422 -7.19 10.22 -4.67
C ASN A 422 -7.76 9.75 -3.32
N MET A 423 -7.02 9.92 -2.23
CA MET A 423 -7.52 9.66 -0.87
C MET A 423 -8.71 10.56 -0.53
N CYS A 424 -8.63 11.86 -0.82
CA CYS A 424 -9.73 12.81 -0.61
C CYS A 424 -10.97 12.45 -1.45
N LEU A 425 -10.79 12.03 -2.71
CA LEU A 425 -11.90 11.59 -3.55
C LEU A 425 -12.66 10.41 -2.94
N ILE A 426 -11.93 9.41 -2.41
CA ILE A 426 -12.57 8.27 -1.71
C ILE A 426 -13.28 8.77 -0.44
N ALA A 427 -12.64 9.60 0.37
CA ALA A 427 -13.23 10.12 1.62
C ALA A 427 -14.56 10.84 1.36
N GLU A 428 -14.63 11.71 0.35
CA GLU A 428 -15.84 12.43 -0.01
C GLU A 428 -16.94 11.51 -0.58
N ALA A 429 -16.55 10.50 -1.36
CA ALA A 429 -17.50 9.52 -1.87
C ALA A 429 -18.12 8.68 -0.73
N LEU A 430 -17.33 8.27 0.29
CA LEU A 430 -17.84 7.56 1.45
C LEU A 430 -18.79 8.45 2.27
N LYS A 431 -18.45 9.71 2.51
CA LYS A 431 -19.36 10.68 3.17
C LYS A 431 -20.67 10.84 2.41
N THR A 432 -20.62 10.91 1.09
CA THR A 432 -21.80 10.99 0.24
C THR A 432 -22.67 9.74 0.36
N ALA A 433 -22.07 8.55 0.36
CA ALA A 433 -22.77 7.29 0.51
C ALA A 433 -23.47 7.17 1.90
N VAL A 434 -22.83 7.67 2.96
CA VAL A 434 -23.44 7.72 4.30
C VAL A 434 -24.66 8.65 4.33
N LYS A 435 -24.59 9.81 3.69
CA LYS A 435 -25.75 10.71 3.51
C LYS A 435 -26.91 10.04 2.76
N GLN A 436 -26.59 9.09 1.86
CA GLN A 436 -27.57 8.28 1.14
C GLN A 436 -28.06 7.04 1.94
N GLY A 437 -27.63 6.90 3.21
CA GLY A 437 -28.11 5.89 4.13
C GLY A 437 -27.24 4.65 4.26
N LYS A 438 -26.06 4.58 3.64
CA LYS A 438 -25.12 3.48 3.83
C LYS A 438 -24.40 3.57 5.19
N THR A 439 -24.05 2.41 5.75
CA THR A 439 -23.20 2.24 6.94
C THR A 439 -21.86 1.70 6.48
N ILE A 440 -20.75 2.26 6.94
CA ILE A 440 -19.43 1.90 6.42
C ILE A 440 -18.48 1.56 7.56
N LEU A 441 -17.85 0.39 7.48
CA LEU A 441 -16.73 -0.03 8.32
C LEU A 441 -15.47 -0.04 7.46
N VAL A 442 -14.46 0.76 7.83
CA VAL A 442 -13.19 0.83 7.10
C VAL A 442 -12.08 0.26 7.97
N ILE A 443 -11.41 -0.77 7.47
CA ILE A 443 -10.16 -1.24 8.06
C ILE A 443 -9.04 -0.41 7.48
N THR A 444 -8.27 0.30 8.30
CA THR A 444 -7.14 1.08 7.80
C THR A 444 -6.16 1.50 8.89
N HIS A 445 -4.93 1.75 8.47
CA HIS A 445 -3.85 2.37 9.26
C HIS A 445 -3.61 3.83 8.88
N ASP A 446 -4.35 4.35 7.91
CA ASP A 446 -4.21 5.68 7.35
C ASP A 446 -4.87 6.74 8.24
N GLU A 447 -4.11 7.35 9.13
CA GLU A 447 -4.61 8.36 10.07
C GLU A 447 -5.17 9.60 9.37
N GLU A 448 -4.57 10.02 8.25
CA GLU A 448 -5.06 11.17 7.48
C GLU A 448 -6.45 10.88 6.91
N PHE A 449 -6.64 9.68 6.36
CA PHE A 449 -7.95 9.23 5.88
C PHE A 449 -8.98 9.08 7.00
N ILE A 450 -8.58 8.52 8.16
CA ILE A 450 -9.46 8.37 9.32
C ILE A 450 -10.01 9.73 9.74
N VAL A 451 -9.15 10.72 9.90
CA VAL A 451 -9.57 12.09 10.28
C VAL A 451 -10.39 12.75 9.18
N ALA A 452 -10.09 12.45 7.91
CA ALA A 452 -10.80 13.04 6.78
C ALA A 452 -12.27 12.61 6.70
N CYS A 453 -12.63 11.37 7.10
CA CYS A 453 -14.00 10.88 6.88
C CYS A 453 -14.62 10.04 7.99
N CYS A 454 -13.86 9.50 8.95
CA CYS A 454 -14.42 8.61 9.97
C CYS A 454 -14.96 9.39 11.16
N GLU A 455 -16.15 9.02 11.63
CA GLU A 455 -16.80 9.58 12.81
C GLU A 455 -16.47 8.80 14.08
N TYR A 456 -16.26 7.50 13.94
CA TYR A 456 -15.94 6.58 15.03
C TYR A 456 -14.71 5.73 14.74
N ARG A 457 -14.06 5.27 15.81
CA ARG A 457 -12.87 4.40 15.73
C ARG A 457 -12.95 3.25 16.72
N ILE A 458 -12.80 2.04 16.21
CA ILE A 458 -12.62 0.79 16.98
C ILE A 458 -11.14 0.41 16.93
N ASN A 459 -10.52 0.15 18.08
CA ASN A 459 -9.13 -0.30 18.14
C ASN A 459 -9.07 -1.74 18.62
N MET A 460 -8.69 -2.68 17.74
CA MET A 460 -8.60 -4.11 18.03
C MET A 460 -7.57 -4.43 19.10
N ASP A 461 -6.44 -3.71 19.15
CA ASP A 461 -5.38 -3.97 20.14
C ASP A 461 -5.88 -3.70 21.57
N LYS A 462 -6.82 -2.76 21.74
CA LYS A 462 -7.44 -2.47 23.05
C LYS A 462 -8.47 -3.54 23.41
N ILE A 463 -9.23 -4.05 22.43
CA ILE A 463 -10.26 -5.06 22.64
C ILE A 463 -9.64 -6.41 23.03
N LEU A 464 -8.53 -6.78 22.40
CA LEU A 464 -7.85 -8.05 22.64
C LEU A 464 -7.07 -8.08 23.98
N LYS A 465 -6.83 -6.92 24.61
CA LYS A 465 -6.17 -6.81 25.93
C LYS A 465 -7.14 -6.91 27.12
N ASN A 466 -8.42 -6.69 26.87
CA ASN A 466 -9.52 -6.83 27.84
C ASN A 466 -10.18 -8.22 27.73
#